data_5dc3ccf740344d2d47b2fa5a8f905c6d
#
_entry.id   5dc3ccf740344d2d47b2fa5a8f905c6d
#
_cell.length_a   1.000
_cell.length_b   1.000
_cell.length_c   1.000
_cell.angle_alpha   90.00
_cell.angle_beta   90.00
_cell.angle_gamma   90.00
#
_symmetry.space_group_name_H-M   'P 1'
#
loop_
_entity.id
_entity.type
_entity.pdbx_description
1 polymer ?
#
loop_
_entity_poly.entity_id
_entity_poly.type
_entity_poly.pdbx_seq_one_letter_code
_entity_poly.pdbx_strand_id
1 'polypeptide(L)'
;MLKKIPNGIPCLLIIVALFGYMGSVMGFANMLNTIMHTAHDLLLNTVFYLMGMCVITGALGKIFVEFGVVDLLQRLLRPIMRPVFNMPGVASLAAVLTFLSDNPAIIALSQDKGFARYFKKYQHVSLVNFGTAFGMGLLVLVFMIGQGYFLA
;
A
#
# COMPACT_ATOMS: atom_id res chain seq x y z
N MET A 1 46.36 -6.58 10.05
CA MET A 1 45.28 -5.60 9.78
C MET A 1 44.44 -6.09 8.63
N LEU A 2 43.37 -6.79 8.90
CA LEU A 2 42.40 -7.21 7.89
C LEU A 2 41.64 -5.92 7.43
N LYS A 3 41.95 -5.48 6.22
CA LYS A 3 41.29 -4.34 5.57
C LYS A 3 39.80 -4.65 5.45
N LYS A 4 38.98 -3.97 6.21
CA LYS A 4 37.52 -4.15 6.25
C LYS A 4 37.00 -3.95 4.81
N ILE A 5 36.71 -5.06 4.12
CA ILE A 5 36.16 -5.03 2.78
C ILE A 5 34.83 -4.25 2.87
N PRO A 6 34.63 -3.18 2.13
CA PRO A 6 33.36 -2.47 2.16
C PRO A 6 32.24 -3.43 1.80
N ASN A 7 31.17 -3.46 2.60
CA ASN A 7 30.08 -4.43 2.49
C ASN A 7 29.39 -4.45 1.09
N GLY A 8 29.68 -3.47 0.26
CA GLY A 8 29.20 -3.42 -1.11
C GLY A 8 29.92 -4.38 -2.09
N ILE A 9 31.20 -4.71 -1.83
CA ILE A 9 31.96 -5.58 -2.75
C ILE A 9 31.40 -7.01 -2.79
N PRO A 10 31.16 -7.70 -1.66
CA PRO A 10 30.58 -9.03 -1.69
C PRO A 10 29.17 -9.06 -2.28
N CYS A 11 28.36 -8.01 -2.05
CA CYS A 11 27.04 -7.90 -2.66
C CYS A 11 27.12 -7.79 -4.18
N LEU A 12 28.02 -6.95 -4.69
CA LEU A 12 28.24 -6.77 -6.12
C LEU A 12 28.75 -8.06 -6.77
N LEU A 13 29.66 -8.78 -6.13
CA LEU A 13 30.17 -10.08 -6.60
C LEU A 13 29.06 -11.13 -6.71
N ILE A 14 28.16 -11.19 -5.72
CA ILE A 14 27.01 -12.11 -5.74
C ILE A 14 26.07 -11.77 -6.91
N ILE A 15 25.77 -10.50 -7.13
CA ILE A 15 24.92 -10.06 -8.24
C ILE A 15 25.57 -10.43 -9.60
N VAL A 16 26.85 -10.10 -9.79
CA VAL A 16 27.58 -10.43 -11.03
C VAL A 16 27.67 -11.93 -11.25
N ALA A 17 27.93 -12.73 -10.20
CA ALA A 17 27.96 -14.18 -10.30
C ALA A 17 26.60 -14.75 -10.68
N LEU A 18 25.51 -14.23 -10.12
CA LEU A 18 24.14 -14.67 -10.41
C LEU A 18 23.76 -14.37 -11.87
N PHE A 19 23.99 -13.14 -12.35
CA PHE A 19 23.73 -12.80 -13.73
C PHE A 19 24.66 -13.51 -14.72
N GLY A 20 25.94 -13.72 -14.36
CA GLY A 20 26.88 -14.48 -15.14
C GLY A 20 26.47 -15.94 -15.28
N TYR A 21 26.02 -16.56 -14.20
CA TYR A 21 25.48 -17.92 -14.22
C TYR A 21 24.22 -18.03 -15.09
N MET A 22 23.26 -17.12 -14.91
CA MET A 22 22.05 -17.08 -15.74
C MET A 22 22.39 -16.90 -17.24
N GLY A 23 23.33 -15.97 -17.54
CA GLY A 23 23.78 -15.74 -18.91
C GLY A 23 24.48 -16.95 -19.53
N SER A 24 25.22 -17.73 -18.75
CA SER A 24 25.89 -18.95 -19.24
C SER A 24 24.91 -20.09 -19.54
N VAL A 25 23.81 -20.20 -18.76
CA VAL A 25 22.80 -21.27 -18.91
C VAL A 25 21.82 -20.96 -20.05
N MET A 26 21.32 -19.71 -20.11
CA MET A 26 20.26 -19.30 -21.05
C MET A 26 20.81 -18.66 -22.34
N GLY A 27 22.10 -18.33 -22.39
CA GLY A 27 22.67 -17.43 -23.38
C GLY A 27 22.40 -15.96 -23.06
N PHE A 28 23.44 -15.12 -23.16
CA PHE A 28 23.36 -13.72 -22.72
C PHE A 28 22.29 -12.90 -23.47
N ALA A 29 22.16 -13.12 -24.76
CA ALA A 29 21.15 -12.47 -25.60
C ALA A 29 19.72 -12.86 -25.18
N ASN A 30 19.47 -14.14 -24.93
CA ASN A 30 18.17 -14.63 -24.49
C ASN A 30 17.82 -14.12 -23.08
N MET A 31 18.79 -14.08 -22.18
CA MET A 31 18.61 -13.53 -20.84
C MET A 31 18.16 -12.05 -20.90
N LEU A 32 18.86 -11.22 -21.67
CA LEU A 32 18.50 -9.81 -21.84
C LEU A 32 17.11 -9.65 -22.48
N ASN A 33 16.81 -10.44 -23.51
CA ASN A 33 15.51 -10.39 -24.17
C ASN A 33 14.38 -10.79 -23.22
N THR A 34 14.58 -11.83 -22.41
CA THR A 34 13.60 -12.26 -21.40
C THR A 34 13.38 -11.19 -20.33
N ILE A 35 14.45 -10.56 -19.85
CA ILE A 35 14.36 -9.45 -18.87
C ILE A 35 13.55 -8.29 -19.46
N MET A 36 13.86 -7.89 -20.69
CA MET A 36 13.17 -6.79 -21.37
C MET A 36 11.69 -7.12 -21.61
N HIS A 37 11.40 -8.33 -22.06
CA HIS A 37 10.02 -8.78 -22.29
C HIS A 37 9.22 -8.83 -20.99
N THR A 38 9.79 -9.40 -19.94
CA THR A 38 9.14 -9.46 -18.62
C THR A 38 8.92 -8.06 -18.04
N ALA A 39 9.89 -7.16 -18.17
CA ALA A 39 9.74 -5.76 -17.73
C ALA A 39 8.63 -5.04 -18.50
N HIS A 40 8.54 -5.25 -19.81
CA HIS A 40 7.50 -4.69 -20.67
C HIS A 40 6.11 -5.20 -20.27
N ASP A 41 5.94 -6.51 -20.10
CA ASP A 41 4.69 -7.13 -19.67
C ASP A 41 4.25 -6.65 -18.28
N LEU A 42 5.18 -6.60 -17.33
CA LEU A 42 4.88 -6.09 -15.97
C LEU A 42 4.46 -4.62 -16.00
N LEU A 43 5.13 -3.79 -16.80
CA LEU A 43 4.78 -2.37 -16.92
C LEU A 43 3.40 -2.20 -17.54
N LEU A 44 3.13 -2.82 -18.67
CA LEU A 44 1.88 -2.60 -19.40
C LEU A 44 0.69 -3.31 -18.75
N ASN A 45 0.83 -4.58 -18.42
CA ASN A 45 -0.30 -5.39 -17.97
C ASN A 45 -0.55 -5.28 -16.46
N THR A 46 0.47 -4.94 -15.65
CA THR A 46 0.30 -4.85 -14.20
C THR A 46 0.31 -3.40 -13.72
N VAL A 47 1.38 -2.66 -14.02
CA VAL A 47 1.56 -1.30 -13.45
C VAL A 47 0.53 -0.34 -14.02
N PHE A 48 0.33 -0.29 -15.34
CA PHE A 48 -0.67 0.61 -15.95
C PHE A 48 -2.10 0.26 -15.53
N TYR A 49 -2.41 -1.04 -15.41
CA TYR A 49 -3.69 -1.49 -14.91
C TYR A 49 -3.93 -1.02 -13.47
N LEU A 50 -2.96 -1.23 -12.58
CA LEU A 50 -3.04 -0.76 -11.19
C LEU A 50 -3.14 0.77 -11.10
N MET A 51 -2.39 1.50 -11.92
CA MET A 51 -2.50 2.97 -11.98
C MET A 51 -3.90 3.42 -12.38
N GLY A 52 -4.49 2.80 -13.41
CA GLY A 52 -5.87 3.06 -13.82
C GLY A 52 -6.86 2.81 -12.68
N MET A 53 -6.71 1.69 -11.98
CA MET A 53 -7.54 1.36 -10.82
C MET A 53 -7.35 2.37 -9.66
N CYS A 54 -6.13 2.82 -9.40
CA CYS A 54 -5.87 3.87 -8.39
C CYS A 54 -6.58 5.19 -8.73
N VAL A 55 -6.60 5.59 -9.99
CA VAL A 55 -7.29 6.81 -10.42
C VAL A 55 -8.80 6.68 -10.21
N ILE A 56 -9.39 5.56 -10.63
CA ILE A 56 -10.82 5.30 -10.49
C ILE A 56 -11.22 5.25 -9.02
N THR A 57 -10.51 4.48 -8.20
CA THR A 57 -10.79 4.37 -6.76
C THR A 57 -10.57 5.69 -6.02
N GLY A 58 -9.57 6.46 -6.41
CA GLY A 58 -9.34 7.80 -5.87
C GLY A 58 -10.47 8.77 -6.19
N ALA A 59 -11.02 8.71 -7.43
CA ALA A 59 -12.18 9.49 -7.82
C ALA A 59 -13.44 9.06 -7.04
N LEU A 60 -13.69 7.76 -6.91
CA LEU A 60 -14.80 7.22 -6.11
C LEU A 60 -14.66 7.62 -4.63
N GLY A 61 -13.46 7.56 -4.07
CA GLY A 61 -13.18 7.99 -2.70
C GLY A 61 -13.57 9.45 -2.47
N LYS A 62 -13.22 10.35 -3.39
CA LYS A 62 -13.62 11.77 -3.32
C LYS A 62 -15.13 11.95 -3.40
N ILE A 63 -15.78 11.24 -4.31
CA ILE A 63 -17.24 11.25 -4.44
C ILE A 63 -17.88 10.82 -3.11
N PHE A 64 -17.41 9.75 -2.48
CA PHE A 64 -17.94 9.28 -1.19
C PHE A 64 -17.74 10.30 -0.06
N VAL A 65 -16.64 11.04 -0.06
CA VAL A 65 -16.42 12.14 0.89
C VAL A 65 -17.43 13.25 0.67
N GLU A 66 -17.63 13.70 -0.56
CA GLU A 66 -18.53 14.82 -0.89
C GLU A 66 -20.02 14.47 -0.65
N PHE A 67 -20.42 13.24 -0.92
CA PHE A 67 -21.78 12.76 -0.63
C PHE A 67 -22.04 12.43 0.85
N GLY A 68 -21.05 12.62 1.73
CA GLY A 68 -21.19 12.36 3.17
C GLY A 68 -21.26 10.88 3.54
N VAL A 69 -20.92 9.97 2.64
CA VAL A 69 -20.84 8.53 2.93
C VAL A 69 -19.81 8.24 4.02
N VAL A 70 -18.74 9.04 4.03
CA VAL A 70 -17.69 8.96 5.07
C VAL A 70 -18.26 9.23 6.46
N ASP A 71 -19.13 10.23 6.60
CA ASP A 71 -19.77 10.57 7.87
C ASP A 71 -20.70 9.46 8.36
N LEU A 72 -21.41 8.83 7.45
CA LEU A 72 -22.29 7.69 7.74
C LEU A 72 -21.47 6.48 8.22
N LEU A 73 -20.42 6.11 7.49
CA LEU A 73 -19.52 5.03 7.86
C LEU A 73 -18.81 5.30 9.19
N GLN A 74 -18.40 6.54 9.42
CA GLN A 74 -17.78 6.97 10.68
C GLN A 74 -18.74 6.79 11.86
N ARG A 75 -20.01 7.17 11.71
CA ARG A 75 -21.03 6.98 12.76
C ARG A 75 -21.24 5.50 13.06
N LEU A 76 -21.27 4.67 12.05
CA LEU A 76 -21.45 3.22 12.21
C LEU A 76 -20.24 2.55 12.87
N LEU A 77 -19.02 2.96 12.53
CA LEU A 77 -17.78 2.39 13.08
C LEU A 77 -17.42 2.93 14.47
N ARG A 78 -17.89 4.14 14.80
CA ARG A 78 -17.57 4.80 16.07
C ARG A 78 -17.82 3.96 17.33
N PRO A 79 -18.95 3.25 17.49
CA PRO A 79 -19.18 2.40 18.66
C PRO A 79 -18.25 1.20 18.73
N ILE A 80 -17.78 0.69 17.57
CA ILE A 80 -16.92 -0.49 17.46
C ILE A 80 -15.47 -0.17 17.82
N MET A 81 -15.03 1.07 17.63
CA MET A 81 -13.64 1.49 17.86
C MET A 81 -13.17 1.29 19.31
N ARG A 82 -14.04 1.48 20.29
CA ARG A 82 -13.68 1.33 21.71
C ARG A 82 -13.52 -0.16 22.10
N PRO A 83 -14.51 -1.03 21.88
CA PRO A 83 -14.40 -2.42 22.34
C PRO A 83 -13.37 -3.26 21.57
N VAL A 84 -13.21 -3.02 20.27
CA VAL A 84 -12.32 -3.85 19.41
C VAL A 84 -10.89 -3.31 19.40
N PHE A 85 -10.71 -2.00 19.26
CA PHE A 85 -9.41 -1.38 19.03
C PHE A 85 -8.87 -0.57 20.21
N ASN A 86 -9.66 -0.42 21.27
CA ASN A 86 -9.32 0.42 22.44
C ASN A 86 -8.90 1.86 22.05
N MET A 87 -9.53 2.38 20.99
CA MET A 87 -9.27 3.71 20.45
C MET A 87 -10.48 4.65 20.63
N PRO A 88 -10.24 5.96 20.69
CA PRO A 88 -11.34 6.92 20.70
C PRO A 88 -12.16 6.82 19.42
N GLY A 89 -13.46 7.12 19.49
CA GLY A 89 -14.37 7.04 18.34
C GLY A 89 -13.94 7.87 17.11
N VAL A 90 -13.09 8.88 17.32
CA VAL A 90 -12.50 9.69 16.22
C VAL A 90 -11.58 8.86 15.32
N ALA A 91 -11.03 7.74 15.82
CA ALA A 91 -10.22 6.82 15.02
C ALA A 91 -10.99 6.20 13.84
N SER A 92 -12.33 6.15 13.90
CA SER A 92 -13.16 5.69 12.81
C SER A 92 -12.99 6.53 11.53
N LEU A 93 -12.76 7.84 11.67
CA LEU A 93 -12.46 8.72 10.55
C LEU A 93 -11.17 8.28 9.85
N ALA A 94 -10.14 8.00 10.62
CA ALA A 94 -8.87 7.52 10.08
C ALA A 94 -9.02 6.17 9.36
N ALA A 95 -9.76 5.22 9.95
CA ALA A 95 -10.02 3.92 9.33
C ALA A 95 -10.76 4.05 7.99
N VAL A 96 -11.81 4.88 7.93
CA VAL A 96 -12.57 5.09 6.71
C VAL A 96 -11.74 5.80 5.64
N LEU A 97 -11.02 6.86 6.01
CA LEU A 97 -10.17 7.59 5.07
C LEU A 97 -9.04 6.70 4.52
N THR A 98 -8.46 5.85 5.37
CA THR A 98 -7.41 4.92 4.93
C THR A 98 -7.96 3.85 3.99
N PHE A 99 -9.16 3.35 4.25
CA PHE A 99 -9.83 2.37 3.39
C PHE A 99 -10.16 2.94 2.01
N LEU A 100 -10.61 4.20 1.95
CA LEU A 100 -10.98 4.90 0.72
C LEU A 100 -9.77 5.48 -0.03
N SER A 101 -8.71 5.78 0.70
CA SER A 101 -7.51 6.44 0.17
C SER A 101 -6.29 5.57 0.44
N ASP A 102 -5.11 6.18 0.39
CA ASP A 102 -3.83 5.53 0.56
C ASP A 102 -3.19 5.87 1.92
N ASN A 103 -2.13 5.15 2.28
CA ASN A 103 -1.35 5.36 3.50
C ASN A 103 -0.96 6.82 3.80
N PRO A 104 -0.60 7.68 2.82
CA PRO A 104 -0.32 9.09 3.05
C PRO A 104 -1.43 9.85 3.77
N ALA A 105 -2.70 9.47 3.57
CA ALA A 105 -3.83 10.16 4.19
C ALA A 105 -3.81 10.04 5.72
N ILE A 106 -3.51 8.85 6.24
CA ILE A 106 -3.45 8.66 7.70
C ILE A 106 -2.22 9.31 8.32
N ILE A 107 -1.11 9.35 7.60
CA ILE A 107 0.11 10.03 8.05
C ILE A 107 -0.17 11.53 8.17
N ALA A 108 -0.76 12.15 7.14
CA ALA A 108 -1.14 13.55 7.17
C ALA A 108 -2.12 13.85 8.30
N LEU A 109 -3.15 13.00 8.49
CA LEU A 109 -4.12 13.14 9.55
C LEU A 109 -3.48 12.98 10.95
N SER A 110 -2.53 12.07 11.10
CA SER A 110 -1.82 11.84 12.36
C SER A 110 -0.90 13.01 12.76
N GLN A 111 -0.45 13.81 11.80
CA GLN A 111 0.35 15.01 12.02
C GLN A 111 -0.50 16.25 12.32
N ASP A 112 -1.79 16.20 12.02
CA ASP A 112 -2.70 17.30 12.38
C ASP A 112 -2.83 17.43 13.90
N LYS A 113 -2.45 18.60 14.43
CA LYS A 113 -2.45 18.86 15.88
C LYS A 113 -3.85 18.79 16.50
N GLY A 114 -4.89 19.12 15.75
CA GLY A 114 -6.27 19.04 16.16
C GLY A 114 -6.72 17.60 16.36
N PHE A 115 -6.40 16.74 15.40
CA PHE A 115 -6.73 15.33 15.41
C PHE A 115 -5.88 14.54 16.41
N ALA A 116 -4.56 14.76 16.43
CA ALA A 116 -3.61 14.07 17.32
C ALA A 116 -3.94 14.25 18.82
N ARG A 117 -4.59 15.35 19.18
CA ARG A 117 -4.99 15.67 20.57
C ARG A 117 -5.95 14.63 21.18
N TYR A 118 -6.71 13.91 20.38
CA TYR A 118 -7.65 12.90 20.86
C TYR A 118 -7.01 11.56 21.21
N PHE A 119 -5.72 11.38 20.90
CA PHE A 119 -5.02 10.10 21.03
C PHE A 119 -3.93 10.16 22.10
N LYS A 120 -3.78 9.07 22.87
CA LYS A 120 -2.63 8.85 23.74
C LYS A 120 -1.42 8.40 22.87
N LYS A 121 -0.20 8.55 23.38
CA LYS A 121 1.02 8.23 22.63
C LYS A 121 0.99 6.82 22.00
N TYR A 122 0.56 5.80 22.75
CA TYR A 122 0.47 4.42 22.23
C TYR A 122 -0.64 4.27 21.18
N GLN A 123 -1.75 4.99 21.34
CA GLN A 123 -2.85 4.98 20.35
C GLN A 123 -2.44 5.66 19.04
N HIS A 124 -1.55 6.64 19.10
CA HIS A 124 -1.01 7.31 17.94
C HIS A 124 -0.18 6.35 17.06
N VAL A 125 0.64 5.51 17.69
CA VAL A 125 1.38 4.45 16.96
C VAL A 125 0.42 3.43 16.33
N SER A 126 -0.59 3.01 17.09
CA SER A 126 -1.62 2.10 16.59
C SER A 126 -2.41 2.70 15.43
N LEU A 127 -2.68 4.01 15.46
CA LEU A 127 -3.37 4.73 14.39
C LEU A 127 -2.58 4.67 13.06
N VAL A 128 -1.26 4.85 13.11
CA VAL A 128 -0.41 4.73 11.91
C VAL A 128 -0.43 3.32 11.36
N ASN A 129 -0.47 2.29 12.23
CA ASN A 129 -0.59 0.89 11.81
C ASN A 129 -1.95 0.57 11.15
N PHE A 130 -3.00 1.33 11.43
CA PHE A 130 -4.26 1.23 10.68
C PHE A 130 -4.06 1.47 9.19
N GLY A 131 -3.18 2.42 8.83
CA GLY A 131 -2.79 2.67 7.46
C GLY A 131 -2.27 1.44 6.74
N THR A 132 -1.49 0.62 7.44
CA THR A 132 -0.95 -0.63 6.88
C THR A 132 -2.01 -1.72 6.75
N ALA A 133 -2.96 -1.79 7.70
CA ALA A 133 -3.99 -2.84 7.71
C ALA A 133 -5.16 -2.57 6.76
N PHE A 134 -5.57 -1.31 6.63
CA PHE A 134 -6.74 -0.89 5.86
C PHE A 134 -6.40 -0.07 4.62
N GLY A 135 -5.12 0.25 4.41
CA GLY A 135 -4.67 1.01 3.25
C GLY A 135 -5.03 0.31 1.95
N MET A 136 -5.50 1.11 0.98
CA MET A 136 -5.93 0.63 -0.33
C MET A 136 -7.10 -0.39 -0.31
N GLY A 137 -7.87 -0.48 0.77
CA GLY A 137 -8.95 -1.47 0.89
C GLY A 137 -9.97 -1.38 -0.24
N LEU A 138 -10.37 -0.17 -0.63
CA LEU A 138 -11.28 0.07 -1.75
C LEU A 138 -10.65 -0.37 -3.08
N LEU A 139 -9.36 -0.09 -3.29
CA LEU A 139 -8.63 -0.49 -4.50
C LEU A 139 -8.57 -2.02 -4.62
N VAL A 140 -8.20 -2.70 -3.53
CA VAL A 140 -8.14 -4.17 -3.51
C VAL A 140 -9.52 -4.77 -3.78
N LEU A 141 -10.57 -4.21 -3.18
CA LEU A 141 -11.93 -4.68 -3.38
C LEU A 141 -12.38 -4.52 -4.84
N VAL A 142 -12.17 -3.35 -5.44
CA VAL A 142 -12.51 -3.09 -6.85
C VAL A 142 -11.67 -3.98 -7.78
N PHE A 143 -10.39 -4.18 -7.47
CA PHE A 143 -9.53 -5.09 -8.22
C PHE A 143 -10.05 -6.53 -8.17
N MET A 144 -10.41 -7.06 -6.99
CA MET A 144 -10.94 -8.41 -6.84
C MET A 144 -12.28 -8.60 -7.56
N ILE A 145 -13.17 -7.61 -7.47
CA ILE A 145 -14.43 -7.62 -8.23
C ILE A 145 -14.15 -7.65 -9.74
N GLY A 146 -13.21 -6.84 -10.21
CA GLY A 146 -12.83 -6.80 -11.63
C GLY A 146 -12.24 -8.11 -12.13
N GLN A 147 -11.59 -8.88 -11.27
CA GLN A 147 -11.07 -10.22 -11.57
C GLN A 147 -12.11 -11.35 -11.41
N GLY A 148 -13.35 -11.02 -11.04
CA GLY A 148 -14.43 -11.99 -10.91
C GLY A 148 -14.45 -12.81 -9.62
N TYR A 149 -13.56 -12.54 -8.66
CA TYR A 149 -13.48 -13.30 -7.41
C TYR A 149 -14.72 -13.14 -6.49
N PHE A 150 -15.58 -12.17 -6.75
CA PHE A 150 -16.76 -11.88 -5.92
C PHE A 150 -18.04 -12.61 -6.42
N LEU A 151 -17.95 -13.27 -7.56
CA LEU A 151 -19.09 -13.93 -8.22
C LEU A 151 -18.95 -15.46 -8.29
N ALA A 152 -17.97 -16.04 -7.61
CA ALA A 152 -17.73 -17.48 -7.58
C ALA A 152 -18.22 -18.09 -6.25
#